data_493509624f3c8132bf78b078667a7aa5
#
_entry.id   493509624f3c8132bf78b078667a7aa5
#
_cell.length_a   1.000
_cell.length_b   1.000
_cell.length_c   1.000
_cell.angle_alpha   90.00
_cell.angle_beta   90.00
_cell.angle_gamma   90.00
#
_symmetry.space_group_name_H-M   'P 1'
#
loop_
_entity.id
_entity.type
_entity.pdbx_description
1 polymer ?
#
loop_
_entity_poly.entity_id
_entity_poly.type
_entity_poly.pdbx_seq_one_letter_code
_entity_poly.pdbx_strand_id
1 'polypeptide(L)'
;KMKQGVSSLGFNLPNLEGRQVSLQDERYKGKVVIVSILGSWCPNCLDEAEFLAPWYKANKQRGVEIIGLGFERKDDFEYSKATLNRLKTKYGIEYDVLFAGKADPEGVAKVLPEVENFSGYPTTLFIDKKGNVRKIHTGFTGPATGLFYEDFKKEFNVLIDSLLAE
;
A
#
# COMPACT_ATOMS: atom_id res chain seq x y z
N LYS A 1 3.03 1.86 -13.93
CA LYS A 1 3.46 3.28 -13.96
C LYS A 1 2.25 4.20 -14.00
N MET A 2 2.47 5.43 -13.65
CA MET A 2 1.40 6.44 -13.74
C MET A 2 1.12 6.79 -15.19
N LYS A 3 -0.15 7.05 -15.50
CA LYS A 3 -0.53 7.57 -16.82
C LYS A 3 0.11 8.93 -17.05
N GLN A 4 0.39 9.25 -18.32
CA GLN A 4 1.02 10.51 -18.68
C GLN A 4 0.21 11.70 -18.17
N GLY A 5 0.90 12.65 -17.53
CA GLY A 5 0.27 13.86 -17.00
C GLY A 5 -0.48 13.67 -15.68
N VAL A 6 -0.44 12.47 -15.11
CA VAL A 6 -1.13 12.16 -13.85
C VAL A 6 -0.09 11.87 -12.78
N SER A 7 -0.16 12.59 -11.66
CA SER A 7 0.84 12.47 -10.60
C SER A 7 0.28 12.03 -9.24
N SER A 8 -1.04 12.01 -9.07
CA SER A 8 -1.67 11.70 -7.78
C SER A 8 -2.78 10.69 -7.92
N LEU A 9 -3.17 10.08 -6.80
CA LEU A 9 -4.24 9.08 -6.73
C LEU A 9 -5.49 9.69 -6.11
N GLY A 10 -6.66 9.35 -6.66
CA GLY A 10 -7.94 9.89 -6.23
C GLY A 10 -8.87 8.90 -5.55
N PHE A 11 -8.36 7.75 -5.10
CA PHE A 11 -9.25 6.76 -4.49
C PHE A 11 -9.95 7.28 -3.23
N ASN A 12 -11.14 6.77 -3.01
CA ASN A 12 -11.92 7.02 -1.81
C ASN A 12 -12.63 5.71 -1.48
N LEU A 13 -12.14 5.00 -0.46
CA LEU A 13 -12.53 3.62 -0.20
C LEU A 13 -12.81 3.40 1.29
N PRO A 14 -13.69 2.46 1.62
CA PRO A 14 -14.00 2.18 3.02
C PRO A 14 -12.86 1.39 3.68
N ASN A 15 -12.56 1.74 4.94
CA ASN A 15 -11.76 0.89 5.79
C ASN A 15 -12.61 -0.30 6.28
N LEU A 16 -12.07 -1.13 7.14
CA LEU A 16 -12.75 -2.35 7.56
C LEU A 16 -13.89 -2.10 8.56
N GLU A 17 -14.02 -0.88 9.06
CA GLU A 17 -15.17 -0.43 9.88
C GLU A 17 -16.18 0.35 9.05
N GLY A 18 -16.00 0.42 7.72
CA GLY A 18 -16.93 1.09 6.82
C GLY A 18 -16.73 2.58 6.67
N ARG A 19 -15.69 3.15 7.29
CA ARG A 19 -15.39 4.58 7.18
C ARG A 19 -14.62 4.88 5.91
N GLN A 20 -15.04 5.89 5.16
CA GLN A 20 -14.36 6.29 3.92
C GLN A 20 -13.00 6.92 4.20
N VAL A 21 -12.00 6.54 3.42
CA VAL A 21 -10.61 7.01 3.54
C VAL A 21 -10.10 7.44 2.17
N SER A 22 -9.43 8.60 2.15
CA SER A 22 -8.85 9.21 0.96
C SER A 22 -7.50 9.79 1.31
N LEU A 23 -6.60 9.90 0.32
CA LEU A 23 -5.30 10.56 0.52
C LEU A 23 -5.44 12.05 0.86
N GLN A 24 -6.60 12.65 0.56
CA GLN A 24 -6.87 14.04 0.87
C GLN A 24 -7.34 14.26 2.32
N ASP A 25 -7.51 13.21 3.10
CA ASP A 25 -7.87 13.34 4.52
C ASP A 25 -6.75 14.03 5.30
N GLU A 26 -7.13 14.80 6.32
CA GLU A 26 -6.16 15.53 7.16
C GLU A 26 -5.05 14.64 7.70
N ARG A 27 -5.39 13.40 8.02
CA ARG A 27 -4.45 12.40 8.52
C ARG A 27 -3.24 12.19 7.61
N TYR A 28 -3.44 12.35 6.29
CA TYR A 28 -2.40 12.06 5.30
C TYR A 28 -1.76 13.29 4.69
N LYS A 29 -2.33 14.47 4.92
CA LYS A 29 -1.81 15.72 4.35
C LYS A 29 -0.42 16.03 4.88
N GLY A 30 0.48 16.38 3.97
CA GLY A 30 1.84 16.77 4.33
C GLY A 30 2.72 15.63 4.79
N LYS A 31 2.26 14.39 4.67
CA LYS A 31 3.03 13.21 5.06
C LYS A 31 3.50 12.44 3.84
N VAL A 32 4.60 11.71 4.02
CA VAL A 32 5.00 10.68 3.06
C VAL A 32 4.06 9.50 3.25
N VAL A 33 3.44 9.01 2.17
CA VAL A 33 2.48 7.92 2.26
C VAL A 33 2.96 6.77 1.38
N ILE A 34 2.97 5.58 1.95
CA ILE A 34 3.25 4.34 1.23
C ILE A 34 1.91 3.65 0.99
N VAL A 35 1.56 3.42 -0.26
CA VAL A 35 0.33 2.69 -0.62
C VAL A 35 0.72 1.30 -1.09
N SER A 36 0.27 0.28 -0.36
CA SER A 36 0.51 -1.12 -0.71
C SER A 36 -0.75 -1.70 -1.35
N ILE A 37 -0.65 -2.06 -2.62
CA ILE A 37 -1.72 -2.75 -3.34
C ILE A 37 -1.52 -4.23 -3.10
N LEU A 38 -2.44 -4.85 -2.39
CA LEU A 38 -2.25 -6.21 -1.86
C LEU A 38 -3.50 -7.08 -2.00
N GLY A 39 -3.30 -8.37 -1.76
CA GLY A 39 -4.38 -9.31 -1.53
C GLY A 39 -3.97 -10.26 -0.40
N SER A 40 -4.90 -10.60 0.48
CA SER A 40 -4.61 -11.52 1.60
C SER A 40 -4.29 -12.94 1.12
N TRP A 41 -4.62 -13.26 -0.12
CA TRP A 41 -4.37 -14.53 -0.78
C TRP A 41 -2.98 -14.65 -1.39
N CYS A 42 -2.19 -13.58 -1.38
CA CYS A 42 -0.92 -13.45 -2.11
C CYS A 42 0.27 -13.66 -1.18
N PRO A 43 1.09 -14.72 -1.36
CA PRO A 43 2.23 -14.98 -0.46
C PRO A 43 3.24 -13.85 -0.35
N ASN A 44 3.60 -13.20 -1.47
CA ASN A 44 4.52 -12.07 -1.44
C ASN A 44 3.95 -10.86 -0.71
N CYS A 45 2.62 -10.71 -0.72
CA CYS A 45 1.94 -9.65 0.03
C CYS A 45 2.05 -9.91 1.53
N LEU A 46 2.01 -11.18 1.95
CA LEU A 46 2.19 -11.55 3.35
C LEU A 46 3.62 -11.23 3.82
N ASP A 47 4.60 -11.51 2.98
CA ASP A 47 6.01 -11.17 3.27
C ASP A 47 6.18 -9.65 3.40
N GLU A 48 5.55 -8.88 2.52
CA GLU A 48 5.59 -7.42 2.62
C GLU A 48 4.93 -6.92 3.90
N ALA A 49 3.78 -7.48 4.27
CA ALA A 49 3.09 -7.11 5.51
C ALA A 49 3.96 -7.38 6.73
N GLU A 50 4.68 -8.50 6.73
CA GLU A 50 5.60 -8.86 7.81
C GLU A 50 6.74 -7.84 7.96
N PHE A 51 7.17 -7.24 6.85
CA PHE A 51 8.16 -6.16 6.86
C PHE A 51 7.54 -4.81 7.24
N LEU A 52 6.43 -4.44 6.60
CA LEU A 52 5.84 -3.11 6.76
C LEU A 52 5.21 -2.88 8.14
N ALA A 53 4.60 -3.91 8.75
CA ALA A 53 3.90 -3.73 10.01
C ALA A 53 4.82 -3.28 11.15
N PRO A 54 5.95 -3.95 11.43
CA PRO A 54 6.87 -3.45 12.44
C PRO A 54 7.59 -2.18 12.01
N TRP A 55 7.89 -2.03 10.72
CA TRP A 55 8.52 -0.81 10.21
C TRP A 55 7.64 0.41 10.47
N TYR A 56 6.33 0.28 10.24
CA TYR A 56 5.37 1.36 10.48
C TYR A 56 5.36 1.77 11.95
N LYS A 57 5.29 0.80 12.87
CA LYS A 57 5.29 1.08 14.30
C LYS A 57 6.52 1.87 14.72
N ALA A 58 7.66 1.56 14.12
CA ALA A 58 8.94 2.20 14.46
C ALA A 58 9.09 3.58 13.81
N ASN A 59 8.35 3.89 12.74
CA ASN A 59 8.60 5.08 11.92
C ASN A 59 7.42 6.04 11.79
N LYS A 60 6.22 5.69 12.22
CA LYS A 60 5.02 6.52 12.01
C LYS A 60 5.13 7.93 12.59
N GLN A 61 5.87 8.10 13.67
CA GLN A 61 6.06 9.41 14.31
C GLN A 61 6.91 10.36 13.49
N ARG A 62 7.58 9.86 12.45
CA ARG A 62 8.42 10.68 11.56
C ARG A 62 7.62 11.43 10.48
N GLY A 63 6.29 11.22 10.44
CA GLY A 63 5.46 11.81 9.40
C GLY A 63 5.29 10.89 8.20
N VAL A 64 5.33 9.59 8.40
CA VAL A 64 5.10 8.56 7.38
C VAL A 64 3.82 7.82 7.72
N GLU A 65 2.96 7.62 6.72
CA GLU A 65 1.76 6.80 6.83
C GLU A 65 1.81 5.67 5.80
N ILE A 66 1.08 4.60 6.09
CA ILE A 66 0.90 3.50 5.15
C ILE A 66 -0.60 3.26 4.99
N ILE A 67 -1.01 2.97 3.76
CA ILE A 67 -2.38 2.55 3.44
C ILE A 67 -2.28 1.28 2.62
N GLY A 68 -2.98 0.23 3.06
CA GLY A 68 -3.14 -0.97 2.25
C GLY A 68 -4.43 -0.91 1.44
N LEU A 69 -4.35 -1.21 0.16
CA LEU A 69 -5.53 -1.37 -0.70
C LEU A 69 -5.73 -2.85 -0.96
N GLY A 70 -6.73 -3.43 -0.30
CA GLY A 70 -6.98 -4.87 -0.36
C GLY A 70 -7.90 -5.24 -1.53
N PHE A 71 -7.34 -5.93 -2.52
CA PHE A 71 -8.09 -6.54 -3.62
C PHE A 71 -8.20 -8.03 -3.34
N GLU A 72 -9.43 -8.49 -3.11
CA GLU A 72 -9.66 -9.86 -2.69
C GLU A 72 -10.29 -10.68 -3.81
N ARG A 73 -10.57 -11.95 -3.53
CA ARG A 73 -11.10 -12.88 -4.56
C ARG A 73 -12.54 -12.61 -4.94
N LYS A 74 -13.25 -11.85 -4.09
CA LYS A 74 -14.66 -11.50 -4.31
C LYS A 74 -14.86 -10.01 -4.14
N ASP A 75 -15.75 -9.43 -4.92
CA ASP A 75 -16.19 -8.04 -4.74
C ASP A 75 -17.32 -8.02 -3.71
N ASP A 76 -16.96 -8.28 -2.45
CA ASP A 76 -17.91 -8.44 -1.34
C ASP A 76 -17.24 -7.88 -0.08
N PHE A 77 -17.85 -6.86 0.50
CA PHE A 77 -17.29 -6.16 1.66
C PHE A 77 -17.15 -7.09 2.87
N GLU A 78 -18.18 -7.86 3.20
CA GLU A 78 -18.15 -8.73 4.40
C GLU A 78 -17.09 -9.82 4.27
N TYR A 79 -16.97 -10.43 3.09
CA TYR A 79 -15.92 -11.41 2.81
C TYR A 79 -14.54 -10.78 2.98
N SER A 80 -14.33 -9.61 2.36
CA SER A 80 -13.03 -8.93 2.36
C SER A 80 -12.70 -8.38 3.74
N LYS A 81 -13.68 -7.88 4.48
CA LYS A 81 -13.51 -7.47 5.86
C LYS A 81 -12.95 -8.60 6.72
N ALA A 82 -13.50 -9.80 6.57
CA ALA A 82 -13.05 -10.96 7.33
C ALA A 82 -11.62 -11.37 6.94
N THR A 83 -11.32 -11.46 5.64
CA THR A 83 -9.99 -11.89 5.18
C THR A 83 -8.92 -10.85 5.51
N LEU A 84 -9.21 -9.58 5.34
CA LEU A 84 -8.25 -8.49 5.62
C LEU A 84 -8.06 -8.27 7.12
N ASN A 85 -9.11 -8.48 7.94
CA ASN A 85 -8.94 -8.43 9.40
C ASN A 85 -8.04 -9.56 9.90
N ARG A 86 -8.15 -10.75 9.31
CA ARG A 86 -7.24 -11.86 9.67
C ARG A 86 -5.79 -11.48 9.35
N LEU A 87 -5.56 -10.84 8.22
CA LEU A 87 -4.23 -10.35 7.84
C LEU A 87 -3.73 -9.33 8.85
N LYS A 88 -4.55 -8.33 9.19
CA LYS A 88 -4.18 -7.29 10.16
C LYS A 88 -3.81 -7.89 11.51
N THR A 89 -4.61 -8.82 11.99
CA THR A 89 -4.38 -9.47 13.28
C THR A 89 -3.11 -10.29 13.27
N LYS A 90 -2.89 -11.07 12.22
CA LYS A 90 -1.75 -11.98 12.12
C LYS A 90 -0.41 -11.22 12.14
N TYR A 91 -0.32 -10.09 11.45
CA TYR A 91 0.94 -9.34 11.33
C TYR A 91 1.01 -8.12 12.23
N GLY A 92 -0.03 -7.84 13.00
CA GLY A 92 -0.05 -6.67 13.89
C GLY A 92 -0.08 -5.36 13.11
N ILE A 93 -0.81 -5.32 12.01
CA ILE A 93 -0.91 -4.12 11.17
C ILE A 93 -1.71 -3.04 11.88
N GLU A 94 -1.11 -1.86 12.07
CA GLU A 94 -1.76 -0.70 12.69
C GLU A 94 -2.16 0.37 11.68
N TYR A 95 -1.66 0.30 10.45
CA TYR A 95 -2.08 1.23 9.40
C TYR A 95 -3.41 0.81 8.78
N ASP A 96 -4.07 1.76 8.10
CA ASP A 96 -5.35 1.48 7.45
C ASP A 96 -5.21 0.48 6.32
N VAL A 97 -6.10 -0.50 6.31
CA VAL A 97 -6.29 -1.42 5.18
C VAL A 97 -7.71 -1.19 4.67
N LEU A 98 -7.82 -0.85 3.38
CA LEU A 98 -9.09 -0.47 2.76
C LEU A 98 -9.61 -1.61 1.89
N PHE A 99 -10.94 -1.71 1.83
CA PHE A 99 -11.60 -2.60 0.88
C PHE A 99 -11.57 -1.94 -0.50
N ALA A 100 -10.81 -2.53 -1.42
CA ALA A 100 -10.63 -1.97 -2.77
C ALA A 100 -11.44 -2.71 -3.84
N GLY A 101 -11.91 -3.92 -3.55
CA GLY A 101 -12.73 -4.68 -4.50
C GLY A 101 -12.12 -6.01 -4.87
N LYS A 102 -12.39 -6.44 -6.11
CA LYS A 102 -11.98 -7.75 -6.60
C LYS A 102 -10.61 -7.68 -7.28
N ALA A 103 -9.80 -8.71 -7.06
CA ALA A 103 -8.46 -8.82 -7.63
C ALA A 103 -8.51 -9.30 -9.07
N ASP A 104 -8.99 -8.43 -9.97
CA ASP A 104 -8.96 -8.64 -11.41
C ASP A 104 -8.63 -7.31 -12.10
N PRO A 105 -8.28 -7.34 -13.41
CA PRO A 105 -7.90 -6.11 -14.11
C PRO A 105 -8.96 -5.02 -14.07
N GLU A 106 -10.22 -5.40 -14.16
CA GLU A 106 -11.34 -4.45 -14.13
C GLU A 106 -11.49 -3.82 -12.74
N GLY A 107 -11.38 -4.62 -11.68
CA GLY A 107 -11.46 -4.14 -10.31
C GLY A 107 -10.35 -3.15 -9.98
N VAL A 108 -9.13 -3.44 -10.41
CA VAL A 108 -7.99 -2.55 -10.19
C VAL A 108 -8.15 -1.25 -10.99
N ALA A 109 -8.53 -1.35 -12.26
CA ALA A 109 -8.70 -0.17 -13.12
C ALA A 109 -9.80 0.77 -12.60
N LYS A 110 -10.81 0.24 -11.96
CA LYS A 110 -11.89 1.02 -11.37
C LYS A 110 -11.42 1.88 -10.20
N VAL A 111 -10.52 1.35 -9.39
CA VAL A 111 -10.03 2.01 -8.18
C VAL A 111 -8.82 2.88 -8.47
N LEU A 112 -7.96 2.44 -9.38
CA LEU A 112 -6.70 3.11 -9.71
C LEU A 112 -6.63 3.41 -11.21
N PRO A 113 -7.56 4.26 -11.73
CA PRO A 113 -7.52 4.61 -13.16
C PRO A 113 -6.28 5.41 -13.54
N GLU A 114 -5.58 5.98 -12.55
CA GLU A 114 -4.37 6.76 -12.76
C GLU A 114 -3.14 5.88 -13.06
N VAL A 115 -3.21 4.60 -12.76
CA VAL A 115 -2.09 3.67 -12.95
C VAL A 115 -2.32 2.83 -14.19
N GLU A 116 -1.31 2.81 -15.07
CA GLU A 116 -1.35 1.96 -16.26
C GLU A 116 -0.36 0.80 -16.13
N ASN A 117 -0.61 -0.28 -16.87
CA ASN A 117 0.25 -1.46 -16.91
C ASN A 117 0.44 -2.11 -15.53
N PHE A 118 -0.62 -2.11 -14.72
CA PHE A 118 -0.59 -2.84 -13.46
C PHE A 118 -0.39 -4.32 -13.76
N SER A 119 0.62 -4.94 -13.13
CA SER A 119 1.04 -6.29 -13.50
C SER A 119 1.07 -7.32 -12.37
N GLY A 120 0.89 -6.93 -11.13
CA GLY A 120 0.91 -7.94 -10.07
C GLY A 120 0.90 -7.41 -8.64
N TYR A 121 0.91 -8.36 -7.72
CA TYR A 121 0.80 -8.09 -6.30
C TYR A 121 2.05 -8.58 -5.56
N PRO A 122 2.52 -7.86 -4.56
CA PRO A 122 2.09 -6.52 -4.21
C PRO A 122 2.67 -5.50 -5.19
N THR A 123 2.00 -4.37 -5.33
CA THR A 123 2.55 -3.18 -5.98
C THR A 123 2.52 -2.06 -4.96
N THR A 124 3.64 -1.39 -4.79
CA THR A 124 3.81 -0.39 -3.73
C THR A 124 4.11 0.97 -4.35
N LEU A 125 3.32 1.97 -3.98
CA LEU A 125 3.49 3.33 -4.47
C LEU A 125 4.02 4.21 -3.34
N PHE A 126 5.01 5.03 -3.66
CA PHE A 126 5.64 5.95 -2.72
C PHE A 126 5.22 7.37 -3.07
N ILE A 127 4.53 8.02 -2.12
CA ILE A 127 3.88 9.31 -2.33
C ILE A 127 4.56 10.34 -1.45
N ASP A 128 4.95 11.48 -2.05
CA ASP A 128 5.63 12.54 -1.33
C ASP A 128 4.64 13.41 -0.51
N LYS A 129 5.18 14.38 0.21
CA LYS A 129 4.38 15.26 1.08
C LYS A 129 3.38 16.13 0.32
N LYS A 130 3.55 16.27 -0.99
CA LYS A 130 2.64 17.03 -1.86
C LYS A 130 1.56 16.16 -2.49
N GLY A 131 1.57 14.85 -2.22
CA GLY A 131 0.61 13.90 -2.78
C GLY A 131 1.00 13.32 -4.13
N ASN A 132 2.21 13.55 -4.60
CA ASN A 132 2.67 13.04 -5.88
C ASN A 132 3.29 11.66 -5.74
N VAL A 133 2.94 10.76 -6.65
CA VAL A 133 3.55 9.43 -6.72
C VAL A 133 4.95 9.57 -7.30
N ARG A 134 5.95 9.19 -6.51
CA ARG A 134 7.36 9.35 -6.86
C ARG A 134 8.02 8.06 -7.31
N LYS A 135 7.50 6.93 -6.87
CA LYS A 135 8.01 5.62 -7.27
C LYS A 135 6.90 4.57 -7.19
N ILE A 136 6.93 3.62 -8.12
CA ILE A 136 6.09 2.43 -8.10
C ILE A 136 7.02 1.23 -8.15
N HIS A 137 6.85 0.32 -7.18
CA HIS A 137 7.63 -0.91 -7.11
C HIS A 137 6.68 -2.10 -7.19
N THR A 138 6.88 -3.00 -8.15
CA THR A 138 6.07 -4.20 -8.32
C THR A 138 6.79 -5.41 -7.73
N GLY A 139 6.07 -6.19 -6.95
CA GLY A 139 6.62 -7.36 -6.26
C GLY A 139 7.22 -7.01 -4.91
N PHE A 140 7.75 -8.05 -4.25
CA PHE A 140 8.44 -7.87 -2.97
C PHE A 140 9.58 -8.88 -2.87
N THR A 141 10.76 -8.36 -2.57
CA THR A 141 11.98 -9.15 -2.37
C THR A 141 12.08 -9.49 -0.88
N GLY A 142 11.55 -10.66 -0.51
CA GLY A 142 11.39 -11.05 0.90
C GLY A 142 12.63 -11.69 1.54
N PRO A 143 12.51 -12.12 2.81
CA PRO A 143 13.65 -12.61 3.60
C PRO A 143 14.37 -13.81 2.99
N ALA A 144 13.66 -14.65 2.22
CA ALA A 144 14.24 -15.84 1.60
C ALA A 144 15.27 -15.52 0.51
N THR A 145 15.35 -14.26 0.05
CA THR A 145 16.25 -13.84 -1.02
C THR A 145 17.64 -13.40 -0.53
N GLY A 146 17.88 -13.41 0.79
CA GLY A 146 19.20 -13.12 1.37
C GLY A 146 19.66 -11.67 1.12
N LEU A 147 20.76 -11.50 0.37
CA LEU A 147 21.31 -10.17 0.12
C LEU A 147 20.37 -9.25 -0.66
N PHE A 148 19.52 -9.80 -1.51
CA PHE A 148 18.51 -8.99 -2.23
C PHE A 148 17.52 -8.36 -1.27
N TYR A 149 17.16 -9.06 -0.21
CA TYR A 149 16.30 -8.53 0.83
C TYR A 149 16.98 -7.40 1.61
N GLU A 150 18.27 -7.58 1.96
CA GLU A 150 19.02 -6.54 2.65
C GLU A 150 19.16 -5.29 1.78
N ASP A 151 19.43 -5.44 0.49
CA ASP A 151 19.51 -4.33 -0.45
C ASP A 151 18.15 -3.63 -0.58
N PHE A 152 17.06 -4.39 -0.66
CA PHE A 152 15.72 -3.83 -0.71
C PHE A 152 15.45 -2.94 0.53
N LYS A 153 15.77 -3.44 1.71
CA LYS A 153 15.54 -2.67 2.96
C LYS A 153 16.33 -1.36 2.96
N LYS A 154 17.56 -1.38 2.48
CA LYS A 154 18.39 -0.17 2.37
C LYS A 154 17.78 0.83 1.40
N GLU A 155 17.42 0.39 0.20
CA GLU A 155 16.84 1.23 -0.82
C GLU A 155 15.50 1.83 -0.36
N PHE A 156 14.68 1.02 0.30
CA PHE A 156 13.42 1.44 0.88
C PHE A 156 13.64 2.59 1.87
N ASN A 157 14.55 2.41 2.83
CA ASN A 157 14.82 3.42 3.84
C ASN A 157 15.44 4.68 3.27
N VAL A 158 16.35 4.55 2.29
CA VAL A 158 16.95 5.71 1.61
C VAL A 158 15.88 6.54 0.90
N LEU A 159 14.96 5.87 0.21
CA LEU A 159 13.87 6.57 -0.48
C LEU A 159 12.97 7.31 0.51
N ILE A 160 12.56 6.65 1.59
CA ILE A 160 11.71 7.29 2.60
C ILE A 160 12.43 8.47 3.23
N ASP A 161 13.69 8.33 3.61
CA ASP A 161 14.48 9.40 4.18
C ASP A 161 14.56 10.60 3.23
N SER A 162 14.77 10.36 1.94
CA SER A 162 14.85 11.43 0.95
C SER A 162 13.51 12.15 0.76
N LEU A 163 12.40 11.44 0.77
CA LEU A 163 11.07 12.05 0.64
C LEU A 163 10.71 12.86 1.88
N LEU A 164 11.11 12.38 3.06
CA LEU A 164 10.88 13.11 4.31
C LEU A 164 11.71 14.39 4.38
N ALA A 165 12.86 14.44 3.72
CA ALA A 165 13.76 15.58 3.74
C ALA A 165 13.33 16.72 2.79
N GLU A 166 12.37 16.45 1.91
CA GLU A 166 11.86 17.45 0.96
C GLU A 166 11.04 18.54 1.64
#